data_d59bb61befd121dd414083e50d91ddbf
#
_entry.id   d59bb61befd121dd414083e50d91ddbf
#
_cell.length_a   1.000
_cell.length_b   1.000
_cell.length_c   1.000
_cell.angle_alpha   90.00
_cell.angle_beta   90.00
_cell.angle_gamma   90.00
#
_symmetry.space_group_name_H-M   'P 1'
#
loop_
_entity.id
_entity.type
_entity.pdbx_description
1 polymer ?
#
loop_
_entity_poly.entity_id
_entity_poly.type
_entity_poly.pdbx_seq_one_letter_code
_entity_poly.pdbx_strand_id
1 'polypeptide(L)'
;MSNPLFHNNTVNINDVWFESHKTLLQQLCVELGHVDKIEEMAAKFLGTKLKMKAFKDPNKPKRAKSAYFYFCDDIRPPIITKYQKLSKAGKMKGESLMGAVAKECAGEWKKLTDKQKSKFNKLAAGDKERYTTAMSAFNDSNGN
;
A
#
# COMPACT_ATOMS: atom_id res chain seq x y z
N MET A 1 8.37 3.12 26.82
CA MET A 1 8.29 3.11 25.33
C MET A 1 8.07 1.68 24.87
N SER A 2 7.06 1.40 24.04
CA SER A 2 6.86 0.05 23.50
C SER A 2 7.96 -0.27 22.49
N ASN A 3 8.59 -1.44 22.60
CA ASN A 3 9.60 -1.87 21.65
C ASN A 3 8.92 -2.16 20.28
N PRO A 4 9.27 -1.41 19.20
CA PRO A 4 8.64 -1.59 17.87
C PRO A 4 8.80 -3.01 17.33
N LEU A 5 9.94 -3.65 17.59
CA LEU A 5 10.20 -5.02 17.16
C LEU A 5 9.26 -6.01 17.85
N PHE A 6 9.07 -5.87 19.16
CA PHE A 6 8.14 -6.72 19.91
C PHE A 6 6.70 -6.57 19.38
N HIS A 7 6.25 -5.33 19.16
CA HIS A 7 4.92 -5.07 18.61
C HIS A 7 4.74 -5.70 17.21
N ASN A 8 5.73 -5.55 16.32
CA ASN A 8 5.65 -6.11 14.96
C ASN A 8 5.68 -7.64 14.97
N ASN A 9 6.44 -8.25 15.87
CA ASN A 9 6.41 -9.70 16.05
C ASN A 9 5.04 -10.17 16.55
N THR A 10 4.41 -9.44 17.48
CA THR A 10 3.05 -9.75 17.95
C THR A 10 2.03 -9.67 16.82
N VAL A 11 2.14 -8.68 15.92
CA VAL A 11 1.28 -8.58 14.72
C VAL A 11 1.45 -9.82 13.84
N ASN A 12 2.68 -10.23 13.56
CA ASN A 12 2.97 -11.40 12.73
C ASN A 12 2.46 -12.70 13.38
N ILE A 13 2.66 -12.88 14.68
CA ILE A 13 2.16 -14.04 15.43
C ILE A 13 0.64 -14.10 15.37
N ASN A 14 -0.05 -12.98 15.57
CA ASN A 14 -1.50 -12.92 15.47
C ASN A 14 -2.00 -13.33 14.07
N ASP A 15 -1.30 -12.90 13.02
CA ASP A 15 -1.66 -13.26 11.65
C ASP A 15 -1.46 -14.76 11.39
N VAL A 16 -0.32 -15.31 11.78
CA VAL A 16 0.00 -16.75 11.62
C VAL A 16 -0.97 -17.60 12.43
N TRP A 17 -1.26 -17.22 13.67
CA TRP A 17 -2.20 -17.94 14.54
C TRP A 17 -3.59 -18.02 13.90
N PHE A 18 -4.13 -16.89 13.46
CA PHE A 18 -5.46 -16.83 12.88
C PHE A 18 -5.56 -17.68 11.60
N GLU A 19 -4.61 -17.53 10.68
CA GLU A 19 -4.62 -18.28 9.40
C GLU A 19 -4.43 -19.79 9.65
N SER A 20 -3.56 -20.18 10.58
CA SER A 20 -3.35 -21.60 10.95
C SER A 20 -4.63 -22.23 11.48
N HIS A 21 -5.32 -21.56 12.42
CA HIS A 21 -6.56 -22.08 12.99
C HIS A 21 -7.71 -22.09 11.99
N LYS A 22 -7.76 -21.08 11.09
CA LYS A 22 -8.73 -21.07 9.99
C LYS A 22 -8.52 -22.25 9.05
N THR A 23 -7.27 -22.57 8.70
CA THR A 23 -6.92 -23.71 7.85
C THR A 23 -7.30 -25.03 8.53
N LEU A 24 -6.97 -25.20 9.81
CA LEU A 24 -7.34 -26.39 10.58
C LEU A 24 -8.86 -26.58 10.59
N LEU A 25 -9.63 -25.55 10.85
CA LEU A 25 -11.08 -25.59 10.87
C LEU A 25 -11.66 -25.95 9.49
N GLN A 26 -11.08 -25.40 8.42
CA GLN A 26 -11.47 -25.78 7.06
C GLN A 26 -11.24 -27.27 6.78
N GLN A 27 -10.06 -27.80 7.15
CA GLN A 27 -9.75 -29.22 6.99
C GLN A 27 -10.72 -30.09 7.78
N LEU A 28 -11.02 -29.75 9.03
CA LEU A 28 -12.00 -30.49 9.84
C LEU A 28 -13.39 -30.47 9.21
N CYS A 29 -13.87 -29.34 8.70
CA CYS A 29 -15.15 -29.28 8.03
C CYS A 29 -15.19 -30.14 6.76
N VAL A 30 -14.10 -30.19 6.00
CA VAL A 30 -13.99 -31.05 4.81
C VAL A 30 -14.05 -32.54 5.19
N GLU A 31 -13.25 -32.95 6.17
CA GLU A 31 -13.21 -34.35 6.64
C GLU A 31 -14.56 -34.83 7.23
N LEU A 32 -15.30 -33.93 7.87
CA LEU A 32 -16.63 -34.19 8.43
C LEU A 32 -17.77 -34.08 7.42
N GLY A 33 -17.49 -33.71 6.15
CA GLY A 33 -18.48 -33.54 5.11
C GLY A 33 -19.35 -32.27 5.23
N HIS A 34 -18.92 -31.29 6.03
CA HIS A 34 -19.62 -30.03 6.29
C HIS A 34 -18.98 -28.80 5.62
N VAL A 35 -18.64 -28.92 4.33
CA VAL A 35 -17.99 -27.84 3.56
C VAL A 35 -18.82 -26.57 3.51
N ASP A 36 -20.14 -26.70 3.49
CA ASP A 36 -21.12 -25.61 3.51
C ASP A 36 -21.09 -24.78 4.81
N LYS A 37 -20.54 -25.32 5.90
CA LYS A 37 -20.51 -24.67 7.22
C LYS A 37 -19.17 -24.01 7.57
N ILE A 38 -18.20 -24.01 6.67
CA ILE A 38 -16.86 -23.48 6.94
C ILE A 38 -16.90 -22.03 7.43
N GLU A 39 -17.63 -21.14 6.74
CA GLU A 39 -17.70 -19.72 7.10
C GLU A 39 -18.47 -19.51 8.42
N GLU A 40 -19.54 -20.26 8.65
CA GLU A 40 -20.29 -20.22 9.91
C GLU A 40 -19.42 -20.66 11.08
N MET A 41 -18.70 -21.76 10.94
CA MET A 41 -17.80 -22.28 11.96
C MET A 41 -16.62 -21.35 12.22
N ALA A 42 -16.04 -20.75 11.16
CA ALA A 42 -14.99 -19.77 11.31
C ALA A 42 -15.48 -18.53 12.08
N ALA A 43 -16.64 -18.00 11.75
CA ALA A 43 -17.24 -16.87 12.46
C ALA A 43 -17.55 -17.20 13.93
N LYS A 44 -18.04 -18.40 14.20
CA LYS A 44 -18.43 -18.86 15.55
C LYS A 44 -17.23 -19.10 16.48
N PHE A 45 -16.16 -19.75 15.98
CA PHE A 45 -15.06 -20.22 16.80
C PHE A 45 -13.82 -19.33 16.76
N LEU A 46 -13.54 -18.68 15.63
CA LEU A 46 -12.40 -17.78 15.49
C LEU A 46 -12.81 -16.30 15.61
N GLY A 47 -14.07 -15.97 15.29
CA GLY A 47 -14.54 -14.60 15.20
C GLY A 47 -13.87 -13.82 14.06
N THR A 48 -13.70 -12.52 14.27
CA THR A 48 -13.05 -11.66 13.28
C THR A 48 -11.57 -11.50 13.59
N LYS A 49 -10.72 -11.65 12.57
CA LYS A 49 -9.28 -11.39 12.69
C LYS A 49 -9.01 -9.98 13.23
N LEU A 50 -8.19 -9.87 14.26
CA LEU A 50 -7.79 -8.58 14.82
C LEU A 50 -6.95 -7.81 13.79
N LYS A 51 -7.42 -6.60 13.45
CA LYS A 51 -6.70 -5.69 12.53
C LYS A 51 -5.62 -4.92 13.29
N MET A 52 -4.49 -5.56 13.49
CA MET A 52 -3.32 -4.91 14.07
C MET A 52 -2.46 -4.29 12.97
N LYS A 53 -1.93 -3.08 13.22
CA LYS A 53 -1.03 -2.41 12.27
C LYS A 53 0.40 -2.51 12.79
N ALA A 54 1.32 -2.94 11.94
CA ALA A 54 2.74 -2.91 12.24
C ALA A 54 3.20 -1.48 12.55
N PHE A 55 4.07 -1.35 13.55
CA PHE A 55 4.70 -0.08 13.88
C PHE A 55 5.63 0.34 12.73
N LYS A 56 5.49 1.59 12.32
CA LYS A 56 6.38 2.20 11.33
C LYS A 56 7.30 3.17 12.06
N ASP A 57 8.60 2.89 12.02
CA ASP A 57 9.59 3.80 12.58
C ASP A 57 9.49 5.16 11.88
N PRO A 58 9.25 6.25 12.62
CA PRO A 58 9.16 7.60 12.05
C PRO A 58 10.48 8.06 11.42
N ASN A 59 11.61 7.52 11.88
CA ASN A 59 12.94 7.87 11.39
C ASN A 59 13.34 7.07 10.14
N LYS A 60 12.56 6.03 9.79
CA LYS A 60 12.86 5.21 8.62
C LYS A 60 12.78 6.04 7.34
N PRO A 61 13.83 6.04 6.48
CA PRO A 61 13.84 6.80 5.25
C PRO A 61 12.63 6.49 4.35
N LYS A 62 12.02 7.54 3.80
CA LYS A 62 10.92 7.38 2.83
C LYS A 62 11.46 6.73 1.57
N ARG A 63 10.70 5.77 1.03
CA ARG A 63 11.04 5.07 -0.22
C ARG A 63 11.28 6.05 -1.36
N ALA A 64 12.19 5.68 -2.26
CA ALA A 64 12.45 6.45 -3.47
C ALA A 64 11.18 6.57 -4.32
N LYS A 65 10.97 7.76 -4.90
CA LYS A 65 9.89 8.01 -5.85
C LYS A 65 10.25 7.40 -7.21
N SER A 66 9.27 6.79 -7.88
CA SER A 66 9.45 6.35 -9.26
C SER A 66 9.32 7.53 -10.24
N ALA A 67 9.80 7.34 -11.47
CA ALA A 67 9.67 8.32 -12.54
C ALA A 67 8.22 8.76 -12.77
N TYR A 68 7.28 7.84 -12.68
CA TYR A 68 5.85 8.12 -12.76
C TYR A 68 5.36 9.06 -11.66
N PHE A 69 5.85 8.90 -10.43
CA PHE A 69 5.47 9.80 -9.33
C PHE A 69 6.02 11.21 -9.52
N TYR A 70 7.25 11.36 -10.01
CA TYR A 70 7.79 12.68 -10.36
C TYR A 70 6.97 13.37 -11.45
N PHE A 71 6.58 12.63 -12.48
CA PHE A 71 5.67 13.14 -13.50
C PHE A 71 4.31 13.54 -12.92
N CYS A 72 3.74 12.70 -12.06
CA CYS A 72 2.47 13.02 -11.41
C CYS A 72 2.54 14.27 -10.53
N ASP A 73 3.65 14.51 -9.84
CA ASP A 73 3.82 15.72 -9.03
C ASP A 73 3.75 16.99 -9.90
N ASP A 74 4.28 16.94 -11.14
CA ASP A 74 4.22 18.06 -12.08
C ASP A 74 2.80 18.31 -12.63
N ILE A 75 2.07 17.25 -13.00
CA ILE A 75 0.79 17.42 -13.73
C ILE A 75 -0.45 17.33 -12.84
N ARG A 76 -0.35 16.76 -11.65
CA ARG A 76 -1.49 16.54 -10.75
C ARG A 76 -2.19 17.82 -10.30
N PRO A 77 -1.49 18.93 -9.95
CA PRO A 77 -2.15 20.15 -9.47
C PRO A 77 -3.19 20.71 -10.44
N PRO A 78 -2.89 20.94 -11.73
CA PRO A 78 -3.89 21.44 -12.69
C PRO A 78 -5.03 20.44 -12.94
N ILE A 79 -4.74 19.14 -12.92
CA ILE A 79 -5.76 18.09 -13.09
C ILE A 79 -6.72 18.08 -11.87
N ILE A 80 -6.21 18.18 -10.65
CA ILE A 80 -7.03 18.28 -9.44
C ILE A 80 -7.96 19.50 -9.54
N THR A 81 -7.44 20.66 -9.91
CA THR A 81 -8.23 21.89 -10.06
C THR A 81 -9.37 21.72 -11.07
N LYS A 82 -9.08 21.07 -12.20
CA LYS A 82 -10.07 20.72 -13.24
C LYS A 82 -11.20 19.85 -12.65
N TYR A 83 -10.85 18.75 -11.98
CA TYR A 83 -11.85 17.83 -11.43
C TYR A 83 -12.59 18.39 -10.21
N GLN A 84 -11.97 19.25 -9.41
CA GLN A 84 -12.66 19.97 -8.35
C GLN A 84 -13.78 20.87 -8.89
N LYS A 85 -13.53 21.59 -10.00
CA LYS A 85 -14.57 22.38 -10.67
C LYS A 85 -15.70 21.51 -11.21
N LEU A 86 -15.38 20.35 -11.81
CA LEU A 86 -16.39 19.38 -12.30
C LEU A 86 -17.21 18.77 -11.16
N SER A 87 -16.56 18.46 -10.04
CA SER A 87 -17.24 17.93 -8.86
C SER A 87 -18.22 18.94 -8.26
N LYS A 88 -17.78 20.20 -8.09
CA LYS A 88 -18.65 21.27 -7.61
C LYS A 88 -19.83 21.56 -8.55
N ALA A 89 -19.66 21.31 -9.85
CA ALA A 89 -20.71 21.45 -10.84
C ALA A 89 -21.65 20.22 -10.95
N GLY A 90 -21.48 19.20 -10.09
CA GLY A 90 -22.28 17.96 -10.12
C GLY A 90 -22.07 17.08 -11.36
N LYS A 91 -21.00 17.32 -12.13
CA LYS A 91 -20.73 16.63 -13.40
C LYS A 91 -19.93 15.33 -13.29
N MET A 92 -19.55 14.92 -12.07
CA MET A 92 -18.86 13.66 -11.83
C MET A 92 -19.89 12.53 -11.55
N LYS A 93 -20.19 11.75 -12.57
CA LYS A 93 -21.14 10.62 -12.48
C LYS A 93 -20.51 9.44 -11.69
N GLY A 94 -20.63 9.43 -10.36
CA GLY A 94 -20.26 8.28 -9.53
C GLY A 94 -18.77 7.97 -9.41
N GLU A 95 -17.88 8.65 -10.12
CA GLU A 95 -16.43 8.48 -10.02
C GLU A 95 -15.85 9.37 -8.90
N SER A 96 -14.97 8.81 -8.08
CA SER A 96 -14.27 9.61 -7.07
C SER A 96 -13.31 10.61 -7.72
N LEU A 97 -13.20 11.83 -7.18
CA LEU A 97 -12.30 12.86 -7.68
C LEU A 97 -10.86 12.33 -7.83
N MET A 98 -10.37 11.63 -6.83
CA MET A 98 -9.00 11.10 -6.85
C MET A 98 -8.84 9.96 -7.85
N GLY A 99 -9.87 9.15 -8.08
CA GLY A 99 -9.88 8.11 -9.11
C GLY A 99 -9.76 8.71 -10.52
N ALA A 100 -10.56 9.74 -10.82
CA ALA A 100 -10.51 10.46 -12.08
C ALA A 100 -9.15 11.11 -12.33
N VAL A 101 -8.59 11.77 -11.30
CA VAL A 101 -7.23 12.36 -11.36
C VAL A 101 -6.17 11.31 -11.64
N ALA A 102 -6.21 10.17 -10.94
CA ALA A 102 -5.23 9.10 -11.14
C ALA A 102 -5.31 8.50 -12.54
N LYS A 103 -6.52 8.31 -13.07
CA LYS A 103 -6.78 7.79 -14.43
C LYS A 103 -6.25 8.75 -15.51
N GLU A 104 -6.48 10.06 -15.36
CA GLU A 104 -5.95 11.07 -16.29
C GLU A 104 -4.41 11.12 -16.22
N CYS A 105 -3.80 11.14 -15.03
CA CYS A 105 -2.35 11.07 -14.88
C CYS A 105 -1.74 9.83 -15.55
N ALA A 106 -2.36 8.66 -15.38
CA ALA A 106 -1.89 7.43 -16.03
C ALA A 106 -2.03 7.49 -17.56
N GLY A 107 -3.11 8.09 -18.06
CA GLY A 107 -3.32 8.33 -19.50
C GLY A 107 -2.24 9.22 -20.09
N GLU A 108 -1.94 10.34 -19.45
CA GLU A 108 -0.90 11.27 -19.90
C GLU A 108 0.50 10.65 -19.85
N TRP A 109 0.82 9.86 -18.81
CA TRP A 109 2.08 9.11 -18.75
C TRP A 109 2.27 8.13 -19.91
N LYS A 110 1.20 7.46 -20.33
CA LYS A 110 1.26 6.52 -21.47
C LYS A 110 1.54 7.21 -22.81
N LYS A 111 1.12 8.47 -22.96
CA LYS A 111 1.33 9.26 -24.18
C LYS A 111 2.76 9.80 -24.31
N LEU A 112 3.52 9.85 -23.21
CA LEU A 112 4.89 10.35 -23.24
C LEU A 112 5.80 9.44 -24.04
N THR A 113 6.65 10.05 -24.86
CA THR A 113 7.76 9.37 -25.54
C THR A 113 8.87 9.02 -24.55
N ASP A 114 9.73 8.06 -24.91
CA ASP A 114 10.86 7.65 -24.05
C ASP A 114 11.83 8.81 -23.77
N LYS A 115 12.00 9.72 -24.75
CA LYS A 115 12.79 10.93 -24.60
C LYS A 115 12.22 11.85 -23.51
N GLN A 116 10.91 12.02 -23.45
CA GLN A 116 10.22 12.80 -22.42
C GLN A 116 10.27 12.11 -21.04
N LYS A 117 10.11 10.79 -21.01
CA LYS A 117 10.24 10.00 -19.76
C LYS A 117 11.66 10.01 -19.20
N SER A 118 12.69 10.19 -20.06
CA SER A 118 14.09 10.20 -19.64
C SER A 118 14.39 11.23 -18.55
N LYS A 119 13.76 12.43 -18.59
CA LYS A 119 13.87 13.43 -17.54
C LYS A 119 13.46 12.86 -16.18
N PHE A 120 12.32 12.20 -16.11
CA PHE A 120 11.78 11.64 -14.88
C PHE A 120 12.54 10.40 -14.42
N ASN A 121 13.06 9.61 -15.37
CA ASN A 121 13.92 8.47 -15.07
C ASN A 121 15.22 8.92 -14.39
N LYS A 122 15.83 10.02 -14.82
CA LYS A 122 17.02 10.61 -14.17
C LYS A 122 16.72 11.06 -12.74
N LEU A 123 15.60 11.74 -12.52
CA LEU A 123 15.18 12.15 -11.17
C LEU A 123 14.94 10.94 -10.26
N ALA A 124 14.29 9.90 -10.78
CA ALA A 124 14.05 8.67 -10.03
C ALA A 124 15.34 7.91 -9.71
N ALA A 125 16.31 7.90 -10.61
CA ALA A 125 17.62 7.30 -10.37
C ALA A 125 18.36 8.01 -9.21
N GLY A 126 18.43 9.35 -9.24
CA GLY A 126 19.04 10.11 -8.13
C GLY A 126 18.32 9.92 -6.80
N ASP A 127 16.98 9.84 -6.80
CA ASP A 127 16.23 9.58 -5.57
C ASP A 127 16.40 8.13 -5.07
N LYS A 128 16.64 7.17 -5.96
CA LYS A 128 17.00 5.79 -5.59
C LYS A 128 18.36 5.75 -4.88
N GLU A 129 19.34 6.47 -5.39
CA GLU A 129 20.67 6.59 -4.74
C GLU A 129 20.54 7.24 -3.36
N ARG A 130 19.81 8.35 -3.25
CA ARG A 130 19.49 8.98 -1.95
C ARG A 130 18.89 7.97 -0.98
N TYR A 131 17.88 7.20 -1.42
CA TYR A 131 17.21 6.23 -0.57
C TYR A 131 18.14 5.10 -0.14
N THR A 132 18.99 4.59 -1.05
CA THR A 132 19.94 3.53 -0.74
C THR A 132 20.94 3.99 0.33
N THR A 133 21.51 5.18 0.17
CA THR A 133 22.44 5.78 1.15
C THR A 133 21.77 6.01 2.50
N ALA A 134 20.57 6.59 2.49
CA ALA A 134 19.82 6.83 3.74
C ALA A 134 19.42 5.54 4.45
N MET A 135 19.08 4.47 3.70
CA MET A 135 18.75 3.17 4.29
C MET A 135 19.98 2.47 4.88
N SER A 136 21.14 2.57 4.21
CA SER A 136 22.40 2.05 4.78
C SER A 136 22.71 2.73 6.12
N ALA A 137 22.72 4.06 6.15
CA ALA A 137 22.95 4.81 7.39
C ALA A 137 21.91 4.51 8.49
N PHE A 138 20.64 4.31 8.12
CA PHE A 138 19.59 3.94 9.06
C PHE A 138 19.79 2.55 9.64
N ASN A 139 20.21 1.58 8.83
CA ASN A 139 20.50 0.22 9.30
C ASN A 139 21.73 0.20 10.21
N ASP A 140 22.79 0.91 9.84
CA ASP A 140 24.02 1.02 10.65
C ASP A 140 23.74 1.64 12.02
N SER A 141 22.86 2.65 12.08
CA SER A 141 22.46 3.30 13.35
C SER A 141 21.56 2.45 14.24
N ASN A 142 20.86 1.46 13.68
CA ASN A 142 19.98 0.56 14.42
C ASN A 142 20.62 -0.79 14.79
N GLY A 143 21.90 -1.00 14.50
CA GLY A 143 22.69 -2.13 15.00
C GLY A 143 22.32 -3.48 14.40
N ASN A 144 21.97 -3.51 13.13
CA ASN A 144 21.81 -4.75 12.36
C ASN A 144 22.93 -4.91 11.36
#